data_ed386a7c21f9102e2411959031fca8f1
#
_entry.id   ed386a7c21f9102e2411959031fca8f1
#
_cell.length_a   1.000
_cell.length_b   1.000
_cell.length_c   1.000
_cell.angle_alpha   90.00
_cell.angle_beta   90.00
_cell.angle_gamma   90.00
#
_symmetry.space_group_name_H-M   'P 1'
#
loop_
_entity.id
_entity.type
_entity.pdbx_description
1 polymer ?
#
loop_
_entity_poly.entity_id
_entity_poly.type
_entity_poly.pdbx_seq_one_letter_code
_entity_poly.pdbx_strand_id
1 'polypeptide(L)'
;MEVACDQTLAYIKERQQFGVAIGKFQALQHRMVEMRMELEKARSMTIFAACSLDAPAQVCAKRLAAAKAIIGKSGRKVAEEAIQLHGGMGLMEETAVAHYAKRIVLIDHQLGDLGYHMQQLESLLDVDDDAA
;
A
#
# COMPACT_ATOMS: atom_id res chain seq x y z
N MET A 1 3.39 -2.71 -5.56
CA MET A 1 3.68 -1.39 -4.96
C MET A 1 5.06 -0.89 -5.39
N GLU A 2 6.13 -1.64 -5.24
CA GLU A 2 7.51 -1.21 -5.58
C GLU A 2 7.60 -0.69 -7.03
N VAL A 3 7.23 -1.49 -8.00
CA VAL A 3 7.25 -1.08 -9.42
C VAL A 3 6.41 0.18 -9.68
N ALA A 4 5.25 0.34 -9.01
CA ALA A 4 4.44 1.55 -9.13
C ALA A 4 5.18 2.78 -8.58
N CYS A 5 5.86 2.66 -7.44
CA CYS A 5 6.68 3.74 -6.89
C CYS A 5 7.86 4.11 -7.82
N ASP A 6 8.57 3.10 -8.33
CA ASP A 6 9.75 3.33 -9.18
C ASP A 6 9.37 3.97 -10.52
N GLN A 7 8.29 3.50 -11.16
CA GLN A 7 7.77 4.10 -12.39
C GLN A 7 7.26 5.52 -12.16
N THR A 8 6.58 5.78 -11.04
CA THR A 8 6.12 7.12 -10.70
C THR A 8 7.30 8.07 -10.48
N LEU A 9 8.34 7.61 -9.78
CA LEU A 9 9.56 8.40 -9.58
C LEU A 9 10.26 8.72 -10.90
N ALA A 10 10.39 7.75 -11.81
CA ALA A 10 10.96 7.97 -13.13
C ALA A 10 10.12 8.99 -13.92
N TYR A 11 8.81 8.82 -13.94
CA TYR A 11 7.89 9.71 -14.64
C TYR A 11 8.01 11.17 -14.18
N ILE A 12 7.98 11.45 -12.86
CA ILE A 12 8.07 12.83 -12.37
C ILE A 12 9.44 13.48 -12.61
N LYS A 13 10.50 12.67 -12.79
CA LYS A 13 11.83 13.17 -13.16
C LYS A 13 11.94 13.55 -14.65
N GLU A 14 11.18 12.88 -15.52
CA GLU A 14 11.22 13.08 -16.97
C GLU A 14 10.15 14.05 -17.47
N ARG A 15 8.95 13.99 -16.89
CA ARG A 15 7.80 14.81 -17.31
C ARG A 15 8.08 16.29 -17.06
N GLN A 16 7.99 17.10 -18.13
CA GLN A 16 8.19 18.54 -18.04
C GLN A 16 6.85 19.28 -18.09
N GLN A 17 6.70 20.27 -17.22
CA GLN A 17 5.64 21.27 -17.20
C GLN A 17 6.22 22.58 -16.63
N PHE A 18 5.70 23.72 -17.06
CA PHE A 18 6.18 25.04 -16.63
C PHE A 18 7.69 25.25 -16.84
N GLY A 19 8.26 24.63 -17.89
CA GLY A 19 9.66 24.74 -18.25
C GLY A 19 10.64 23.90 -17.41
N VAL A 20 10.15 23.06 -16.50
CA VAL A 20 10.99 22.20 -15.65
C VAL A 20 10.40 20.81 -15.50
N ALA A 21 11.23 19.83 -15.09
CA ALA A 21 10.71 18.52 -14.68
C ALA A 21 9.79 18.67 -13.46
N ILE A 22 8.62 18.01 -13.50
CA ILE A 22 7.62 18.18 -12.42
C ILE A 22 8.12 17.68 -11.06
N GLY A 23 9.07 16.75 -11.03
CA GLY A 23 9.74 16.29 -9.80
C GLY A 23 10.57 17.38 -9.08
N LYS A 24 10.74 18.56 -9.65
CA LYS A 24 11.34 19.72 -8.94
C LYS A 24 10.35 20.44 -8.02
N PHE A 25 9.06 20.21 -8.18
CA PHE A 25 8.06 20.81 -7.30
C PHE A 25 8.00 20.05 -5.96
N GLN A 26 8.25 20.78 -4.87
CA GLN A 26 8.33 20.22 -3.52
C GLN A 26 7.06 19.44 -3.12
N ALA A 27 5.88 19.93 -3.53
CA ALA A 27 4.62 19.24 -3.27
C ALA A 27 4.58 17.82 -3.85
N LEU A 28 5.17 17.58 -5.03
CA LEU A 28 5.26 16.25 -5.64
C LEU A 28 6.35 15.40 -4.99
N GLN A 29 7.44 16.02 -4.54
CA GLN A 29 8.49 15.33 -3.80
C GLN A 29 7.95 14.77 -2.48
N HIS A 30 7.17 15.54 -1.71
CA HIS A 30 6.55 15.09 -0.47
C HIS A 30 5.61 13.90 -0.70
N ARG A 31 4.75 13.97 -1.72
CA ARG A 31 3.87 12.86 -2.08
C ARG A 31 4.65 11.60 -2.46
N MET A 32 5.75 11.74 -3.20
CA MET A 32 6.61 10.62 -3.56
C MET A 32 7.27 9.98 -2.33
N VAL A 33 7.70 10.80 -1.36
CA VAL A 33 8.23 10.31 -0.08
C VAL A 33 7.15 9.54 0.69
N GLU A 34 5.93 10.08 0.77
CA GLU A 34 4.80 9.37 1.42
C GLU A 34 4.51 8.02 0.76
N MET A 35 4.50 7.94 -0.59
CA MET A 35 4.37 6.67 -1.29
C MET A 35 5.45 5.67 -0.89
N ARG A 36 6.71 6.13 -0.78
CA ARG A 36 7.83 5.28 -0.38
C ARG A 36 7.69 4.80 1.07
N MET A 37 7.25 5.66 1.98
CA MET A 37 6.96 5.30 3.37
C MET A 37 5.87 4.23 3.47
N GLU A 38 4.80 4.34 2.69
CA GLU A 38 3.76 3.32 2.64
C GLU A 38 4.27 1.97 2.09
N LEU A 39 5.14 1.99 1.09
CA LEU A 39 5.79 0.78 0.58
C LEU A 39 6.66 0.11 1.66
N GLU A 40 7.51 0.86 2.37
CA GLU A 40 8.39 0.30 3.40
C GLU A 40 7.58 -0.21 4.61
N LYS A 41 6.49 0.46 4.96
CA LYS A 41 5.53 -0.02 5.96
C LYS A 41 4.93 -1.37 5.56
N ALA A 42 4.46 -1.51 4.32
CA ALA A 42 3.92 -2.77 3.82
C ALA A 42 4.97 -3.89 3.78
N ARG A 43 6.23 -3.59 3.43
CA ARG A 43 7.35 -4.54 3.50
C ARG A 43 7.59 -5.02 4.92
N SER A 44 7.65 -4.10 5.87
CA SER A 44 7.83 -4.43 7.29
C SER A 44 6.70 -5.31 7.81
N MET A 45 5.46 -5.03 7.44
CA MET A 45 4.31 -5.87 7.81
C MET A 45 4.32 -7.24 7.14
N THR A 46 4.86 -7.36 5.94
CA THR A 46 5.04 -8.67 5.27
C THR A 46 6.05 -9.53 6.03
N ILE A 47 7.18 -8.93 6.45
CA ILE A 47 8.19 -9.63 7.26
C ILE A 47 7.59 -10.02 8.62
N PHE A 48 6.89 -9.10 9.27
CA PHE A 48 6.20 -9.35 10.54
C PHE A 48 5.22 -10.53 10.44
N ALA A 49 4.42 -10.59 9.38
CA ALA A 49 3.51 -11.69 9.11
C ALA A 49 4.25 -13.02 8.93
N ALA A 50 5.32 -13.03 8.13
CA ALA A 50 6.13 -14.22 7.89
C ALA A 50 6.77 -14.75 9.19
N CYS A 51 7.34 -13.89 10.01
CA CYS A 51 7.91 -14.24 11.32
C CYS A 51 6.85 -14.71 12.35
N SER A 52 5.57 -14.57 12.05
CA SER A 52 4.49 -14.94 12.96
C SER A 52 3.91 -16.33 12.69
N LEU A 53 4.35 -17.01 11.62
CA LEU A 53 3.78 -18.28 11.20
C LEU A 53 4.03 -19.43 12.21
N ASP A 54 5.13 -19.37 12.97
CA ASP A 54 5.45 -20.36 14.01
C ASP A 54 4.88 -20.00 15.41
N ALA A 55 4.13 -18.91 15.51
CA ALA A 55 3.48 -18.50 16.76
C ALA A 55 2.23 -19.34 17.05
N PRO A 56 1.73 -19.39 18.30
CA PRO A 56 0.45 -20.01 18.62
C PRO A 56 -0.67 -19.49 17.71
N ALA A 57 -1.63 -20.36 17.35
CA ALA A 57 -2.61 -20.09 16.30
C ALA A 57 -3.36 -18.75 16.46
N GLN A 58 -3.77 -18.40 17.69
CA GLN A 58 -4.48 -17.14 17.99
C GLN A 58 -3.57 -15.93 17.78
N VAL A 59 -2.32 -16.00 18.23
CA VAL A 59 -1.32 -14.93 18.03
C VAL A 59 -0.99 -14.76 16.55
N CYS A 60 -0.83 -15.86 15.83
CA CYS A 60 -0.61 -15.86 14.39
C CYS A 60 -1.79 -15.20 13.67
N ALA A 61 -3.03 -15.61 13.95
CA ALA A 61 -4.24 -15.05 13.34
C ALA A 61 -4.34 -13.53 13.56
N LYS A 62 -4.12 -13.05 14.79
CA LYS A 62 -4.12 -11.63 15.15
C LYS A 62 -3.08 -10.83 14.36
N ARG A 63 -1.86 -11.35 14.27
CA ARG A 63 -0.76 -10.70 13.54
C ARG A 63 -0.96 -10.69 12.04
N LEU A 64 -1.49 -11.76 11.47
CA LEU A 64 -1.82 -11.84 10.04
C LEU A 64 -2.95 -10.89 9.67
N ALA A 65 -4.01 -10.80 10.49
CA ALA A 65 -5.10 -9.84 10.28
C ALA A 65 -4.59 -8.40 10.30
N ALA A 66 -3.76 -8.03 11.30
CA ALA A 66 -3.15 -6.71 11.40
C ALA A 66 -2.25 -6.41 10.18
N ALA A 67 -1.42 -7.37 9.77
CA ALA A 67 -0.54 -7.22 8.61
C ALA A 67 -1.35 -6.99 7.33
N LYS A 68 -2.38 -7.81 7.08
CA LYS A 68 -3.22 -7.70 5.87
C LYS A 68 -3.97 -6.36 5.82
N ALA A 69 -4.51 -5.91 6.95
CA ALA A 69 -5.18 -4.61 7.05
C ALA A 69 -4.23 -3.44 6.70
N ILE A 70 -3.01 -3.44 7.24
CA ILE A 70 -2.02 -2.39 6.97
C ILE A 70 -1.52 -2.46 5.52
N ILE A 71 -1.22 -3.66 5.00
CA ILE A 71 -0.75 -3.84 3.62
C ILE A 71 -1.83 -3.37 2.62
N GLY A 72 -3.10 -3.72 2.84
CA GLY A 72 -4.21 -3.27 2.00
C GLY A 72 -4.35 -1.76 1.98
N LYS A 73 -4.36 -1.12 3.16
CA LYS A 73 -4.41 0.34 3.31
C LYS A 73 -3.24 1.04 2.61
N SER A 74 -2.01 0.55 2.84
CA SER A 74 -0.80 1.11 2.21
C SER A 74 -0.80 0.91 0.70
N GLY A 75 -1.26 -0.27 0.23
CA GLY A 75 -1.40 -0.56 -1.19
C GLY A 75 -2.33 0.41 -1.89
N ARG A 76 -3.51 0.64 -1.32
CA ARG A 76 -4.49 1.60 -1.86
C ARG A 76 -3.89 3.00 -1.96
N LYS A 77 -3.24 3.48 -0.89
CA LYS A 77 -2.58 4.79 -0.88
C LYS A 77 -1.52 4.90 -2.00
N VAL A 78 -0.66 3.89 -2.16
CA VAL A 78 0.35 3.87 -3.23
C VAL A 78 -0.30 3.86 -4.62
N ALA A 79 -1.38 3.10 -4.83
CA ALA A 79 -2.07 3.04 -6.11
C ALA A 79 -2.71 4.39 -6.49
N GLU A 80 -3.40 5.03 -5.54
CA GLU A 80 -4.05 6.33 -5.72
C GLU A 80 -3.01 7.43 -6.00
N GLU A 81 -1.91 7.47 -5.24
CA GLU A 81 -0.84 8.45 -5.43
C GLU A 81 -0.09 8.24 -6.76
N ALA A 82 0.14 7.00 -7.16
CA ALA A 82 0.76 6.70 -8.45
C ALA A 82 -0.06 7.25 -9.61
N ILE A 83 -1.37 7.01 -9.63
CA ILE A 83 -2.27 7.56 -10.65
C ILE A 83 -2.28 9.09 -10.59
N GLN A 84 -2.39 9.66 -9.41
CA GLN A 84 -2.45 11.11 -9.23
C GLN A 84 -1.18 11.83 -9.73
N LEU A 85 0.01 11.27 -9.45
CA LEU A 85 1.28 11.85 -9.88
C LEU A 85 1.52 11.72 -11.38
N HIS A 86 0.90 10.75 -12.05
CA HIS A 86 0.88 10.65 -13.52
C HIS A 86 -0.18 11.55 -14.16
N GLY A 87 -1.17 12.06 -13.38
CA GLY A 87 -2.27 12.85 -13.91
C GLY A 87 -3.10 12.06 -14.92
N GLY A 88 -3.56 12.71 -15.98
CA GLY A 88 -4.37 12.06 -17.03
C GLY A 88 -3.71 10.82 -17.64
N MET A 89 -2.38 10.78 -17.73
CA MET A 89 -1.64 9.61 -18.21
C MET A 89 -1.80 8.38 -17.30
N GLY A 90 -2.01 8.58 -16.00
CA GLY A 90 -2.23 7.49 -15.04
C GLY A 90 -3.54 6.73 -15.23
N LEU A 91 -4.47 7.26 -16.00
CA LEU A 91 -5.77 6.63 -16.30
C LEU A 91 -5.79 5.93 -17.66
N MET A 92 -4.77 6.11 -18.47
CA MET A 92 -4.70 5.53 -19.81
C MET A 92 -4.27 4.06 -19.76
N GLU A 93 -4.91 3.21 -20.57
CA GLU A 93 -4.61 1.77 -20.60
C GLU A 93 -3.24 1.45 -21.16
N GLU A 94 -2.66 2.34 -21.97
CA GLU A 94 -1.31 2.22 -22.50
C GLU A 94 -0.24 2.44 -21.41
N THR A 95 -0.62 2.97 -20.28
CA THR A 95 0.32 3.29 -19.19
C THR A 95 0.39 2.15 -18.19
N ALA A 96 1.57 1.56 -18.02
CA ALA A 96 1.77 0.42 -17.13
C ALA A 96 1.34 0.69 -15.68
N VAL A 97 1.47 1.94 -15.21
CA VAL A 97 1.06 2.33 -13.84
C VAL A 97 -0.43 2.10 -13.59
N ALA A 98 -1.29 2.30 -14.60
CA ALA A 98 -2.74 2.04 -14.47
C ALA A 98 -3.02 0.56 -14.15
N HIS A 99 -2.31 -0.36 -14.81
CA HIS A 99 -2.43 -1.80 -14.57
C HIS A 99 -1.93 -2.19 -13.19
N TYR A 100 -0.79 -1.63 -12.74
CA TYR A 100 -0.29 -1.87 -11.38
C TYR A 100 -1.25 -1.35 -10.31
N ALA A 101 -1.81 -0.16 -10.49
CA ALA A 101 -2.77 0.41 -9.56
C ALA A 101 -4.04 -0.45 -9.46
N LYS A 102 -4.63 -0.85 -10.59
CA LYS A 102 -5.77 -1.78 -10.64
C LYS A 102 -5.43 -3.10 -9.93
N ARG A 103 -4.24 -3.67 -10.18
CA ARG A 103 -3.83 -4.94 -9.56
C ARG A 103 -3.66 -4.81 -8.05
N ILE A 104 -3.08 -3.72 -7.56
CA ILE A 104 -2.88 -3.47 -6.13
C ILE A 104 -4.24 -3.41 -5.42
N VAL A 105 -5.21 -2.69 -5.97
CA VAL A 105 -6.57 -2.58 -5.41
C VAL A 105 -7.26 -3.94 -5.41
N LEU A 106 -7.16 -4.72 -6.49
CA LEU A 106 -7.76 -6.06 -6.57
C LEU A 106 -7.14 -7.05 -5.57
N ILE A 107 -5.84 -6.95 -5.28
CA ILE A 107 -5.17 -7.80 -4.30
C ILE A 107 -5.73 -7.55 -2.89
N ASP A 108 -6.15 -6.34 -2.56
CA ASP A 108 -6.73 -6.03 -1.26
C ASP A 108 -8.00 -6.86 -0.99
N HIS A 109 -8.81 -7.11 -2.01
CA HIS A 109 -10.02 -7.93 -1.88
C HIS A 109 -9.75 -9.45 -1.81
N GLN A 110 -8.53 -9.91 -2.11
CA GLN A 110 -8.19 -11.33 -2.03
C GLN A 110 -7.97 -11.74 -0.56
N LEU A 111 -8.63 -12.81 -0.13
CA LEU A 111 -8.56 -13.37 1.23
C LEU A 111 -9.07 -12.40 2.31
N GLY A 112 -10.02 -11.56 1.98
CA GLY A 112 -10.58 -10.53 2.84
C GLY A 112 -9.94 -9.16 2.62
N ASP A 113 -10.76 -8.12 2.67
CA ASP A 113 -10.36 -6.73 2.55
C ASP A 113 -10.01 -6.11 3.91
N LEU A 114 -9.70 -4.81 3.90
CA LEU A 114 -9.41 -4.05 5.12
C LEU A 114 -10.53 -4.19 6.17
N GLY A 115 -11.80 -4.08 5.76
CA GLY A 115 -12.94 -4.17 6.67
C GLY A 115 -13.04 -5.53 7.35
N TYR A 116 -12.92 -6.59 6.57
CA TYR A 116 -12.91 -7.96 7.07
C TYR A 116 -11.80 -8.20 8.11
N HIS A 117 -10.58 -7.78 7.81
CA HIS A 117 -9.45 -8.00 8.73
C HIS A 117 -9.48 -7.11 9.96
N MET A 118 -10.06 -5.91 9.88
CA MET A 118 -10.31 -5.07 11.06
C MET A 118 -11.33 -5.71 12.00
N GLN A 119 -12.42 -6.25 11.47
CA GLN A 119 -13.43 -6.98 12.24
C GLN A 119 -12.85 -8.22 12.92
N GLN A 120 -12.02 -8.99 12.19
CA GLN A 120 -11.29 -10.12 12.76
C GLN A 120 -10.36 -9.70 13.90
N LEU A 121 -9.65 -8.59 13.72
CA LEU A 121 -8.74 -8.08 14.73
C LEU A 121 -9.48 -7.67 16.01
N GLU A 122 -10.61 -6.97 15.88
CA GLU A 122 -11.49 -6.59 17.01
C GLU A 122 -11.94 -7.83 17.77
N SER A 123 -12.48 -8.84 17.09
CA SER A 123 -12.94 -10.07 17.73
C SER A 123 -11.84 -10.85 18.47
N LEU A 124 -10.60 -10.76 18.00
CA LEU A 124 -9.45 -11.42 18.62
C LEU A 124 -8.88 -10.60 19.81
N LEU A 125 -9.17 -9.30 19.89
CA LEU A 125 -8.81 -8.45 21.02
C LEU A 125 -9.77 -8.64 22.20
N ASP A 126 -11.07 -8.73 21.94
CA ASP A 126 -12.11 -8.91 22.97
C ASP A 126 -11.92 -10.21 23.77
N VAL A 127 -11.41 -11.27 23.13
CA VAL A 127 -11.10 -12.55 23.79
C VAL A 127 -9.96 -12.45 24.80
N ASP A 128 -9.00 -11.55 24.59
CA ASP A 128 -7.87 -11.36 25.51
C ASP A 128 -8.29 -10.57 26.77
N ASP A 129 -9.30 -9.68 26.67
CA ASP A 129 -9.81 -8.88 27.80
C ASP A 129 -10.74 -9.71 28.73
N ASP A 130 -11.46 -10.71 28.21
CA ASP A 130 -12.30 -11.61 28.99
C ASP A 130 -11.50 -12.70 29.74
N ALA A 131 -10.20 -12.83 29.44
CA ALA A 131 -9.32 -13.83 30.07
C ALA A 131 -8.42 -13.27 31.21
N ALA A 132 -8.52 -11.96 31.50
CA ALA A 132 -7.76 -11.24 32.53
C ALA A 132 -8.62 -10.96 33.77
#